data_302ef1bd1fea9016a1c0cde9118abd4a
#
_entry.id   302ef1bd1fea9016a1c0cde9118abd4a
#
_cell.length_a   1.000
_cell.length_b   1.000
_cell.length_c   1.000
_cell.angle_alpha   90.00
_cell.angle_beta   90.00
_cell.angle_gamma   90.00
#
_symmetry.space_group_name_H-M   'P 1'
#
loop_
_entity.id
_entity.type
_entity.pdbx_description
1 polymer ?
#
loop_
_entity_poly.entity_id
_entity_poly.type
_entity_poly.pdbx_seq_one_letter_code
_entity_poly.pdbx_strand_id
1 'polypeptide(L)'
;MKLTKPNILEALPQGNFQDILFEEDPHLSNMEIEGSYFDNEVMDRVHLNGMVIKHSTFHNTSFENIDMTDVHFENCDFSNANLSTASIHRVTFKNCKLLGVQFVEGRFGNVSFENCLLSMCNFGDSKFEKTQFTESNLQSADFFNCKLKQTLYSYCDLNGVSFDSTKLKGIDISTSYFESLVVKMEDLKDCIVSQH
;
A
#
# COMPACT_ATOMS: atom_id res chain seq x y z
N MET A 1 -14.09 -9.99 5.88
CA MET A 1 -13.36 -9.03 6.77
C MET A 1 -13.95 -7.63 6.57
N LYS A 2 -14.12 -6.82 7.65
CA LYS A 2 -14.56 -5.42 7.53
C LYS A 2 -13.40 -4.50 7.90
N LEU A 3 -12.99 -3.63 6.98
CA LEU A 3 -12.00 -2.59 7.23
C LEU A 3 -12.65 -1.37 7.91
N THR A 4 -11.89 -0.71 8.76
CA THR A 4 -12.23 0.65 9.19
C THR A 4 -11.72 1.60 8.11
N LYS A 5 -12.64 2.32 7.45
CA LYS A 5 -12.30 3.27 6.40
C LYS A 5 -11.62 4.52 6.96
N PRO A 6 -10.91 5.30 6.12
CA PRO A 6 -10.39 6.61 6.50
C PRO A 6 -11.50 7.50 7.09
N ASN A 7 -11.20 8.15 8.20
CA ASN A 7 -12.07 9.13 8.83
C ASN A 7 -11.71 10.54 8.30
N ILE A 8 -12.37 10.95 7.24
CA ILE A 8 -12.08 12.19 6.50
C ILE A 8 -13.27 13.14 6.69
N LEU A 9 -13.00 14.43 6.87
CA LEU A 9 -14.03 15.46 6.99
C LEU A 9 -14.85 15.57 5.69
N GLU A 10 -16.14 15.89 5.80
CA GLU A 10 -17.05 16.02 4.63
C GLU A 10 -16.65 17.16 3.69
N ALA A 11 -16.03 18.22 4.22
CA ALA A 11 -15.55 19.34 3.43
C ALA A 11 -14.07 19.62 3.78
N LEU A 12 -13.22 19.56 2.78
CA LEU A 12 -11.81 19.82 2.90
C LEU A 12 -11.41 21.07 2.11
N PRO A 13 -10.57 21.94 2.66
CA PRO A 13 -9.94 23.01 1.88
C PRO A 13 -9.02 22.41 0.82
N GLN A 14 -8.88 23.11 -0.30
CA GLN A 14 -7.86 22.76 -1.30
C GLN A 14 -6.47 23.14 -0.79
N GLY A 15 -5.51 22.26 -1.05
CA GLY A 15 -4.11 22.43 -0.68
C GLY A 15 -3.17 22.08 -1.82
N ASN A 16 -1.88 22.26 -1.57
CA ASN A 16 -0.82 21.88 -2.49
C ASN A 16 0.20 21.00 -1.75
N PHE A 17 0.59 19.88 -2.33
CA PHE A 17 1.55 18.98 -1.67
C PHE A 17 2.92 19.65 -1.48
N GLN A 18 3.32 20.56 -2.37
CA GLN A 18 4.57 21.30 -2.26
C GLN A 18 4.66 22.20 -1.01
N ASP A 19 3.53 22.52 -0.37
CA ASP A 19 3.53 23.32 0.84
C ASP A 19 4.34 22.64 1.96
N ILE A 20 4.43 21.31 1.94
CA ILE A 20 5.23 20.52 2.89
C ILE A 20 6.73 20.88 2.89
N LEU A 21 7.26 21.38 1.77
CA LEU A 21 8.66 21.77 1.64
C LEU A 21 9.04 23.01 2.50
N PHE A 22 8.05 23.74 2.96
CA PHE A 22 8.22 24.95 3.75
C PHE A 22 7.94 24.74 5.25
N GLU A 23 7.51 23.51 5.62
CA GLU A 23 7.24 23.16 7.01
C GLU A 23 8.53 22.69 7.71
N GLU A 24 8.77 23.16 8.93
CA GLU A 24 9.90 22.68 9.77
C GLU A 24 9.68 21.20 10.17
N ASP A 25 8.42 20.83 10.42
CA ASP A 25 7.97 19.46 10.64
C ASP A 25 7.07 19.07 9.45
N PRO A 26 7.48 18.16 8.57
CA PRO A 26 6.78 17.88 7.31
C PRO A 26 5.41 17.22 7.56
N HIS A 27 4.38 18.04 7.75
CA HIS A 27 3.04 17.64 8.11
C HIS A 27 1.98 18.33 7.24
N LEU A 28 1.09 17.54 6.63
CA LEU A 28 -0.12 18.03 5.97
C LEU A 28 -1.36 17.34 6.57
N SER A 29 -2.41 18.12 6.81
CA SER A 29 -3.62 17.55 7.41
C SER A 29 -4.91 18.24 6.95
N ASN A 30 -5.99 17.45 6.90
CA ASN A 30 -7.36 17.91 6.66
C ASN A 30 -7.50 18.80 5.42
N MET A 31 -6.96 18.35 4.29
CA MET A 31 -7.07 19.05 3.01
C MET A 31 -7.25 18.08 1.85
N GLU A 32 -7.80 18.58 0.77
CA GLU A 32 -7.84 17.90 -0.52
C GLU A 32 -6.74 18.46 -1.42
N ILE A 33 -5.98 17.58 -2.05
CA ILE A 33 -4.92 17.91 -2.99
C ILE A 33 -5.24 17.25 -4.32
N GLU A 34 -5.22 18.02 -5.40
CA GLU A 34 -5.46 17.52 -6.74
C GLU A 34 -4.39 18.01 -7.72
N GLY A 35 -3.81 17.07 -8.49
CA GLY A 35 -2.90 17.40 -9.58
C GLY A 35 -1.51 17.87 -9.13
N SER A 36 -1.02 17.47 -7.97
CA SER A 36 0.33 17.79 -7.53
C SER A 36 1.38 16.93 -8.23
N TYR A 37 2.52 17.54 -8.55
CA TYR A 37 3.71 16.89 -9.09
C TYR A 37 4.83 16.99 -8.06
N PHE A 38 5.09 15.89 -7.34
CA PHE A 38 6.08 15.83 -6.25
C PHE A 38 7.11 14.75 -6.51
N ASP A 39 7.68 14.75 -7.73
CA ASP A 39 8.59 13.72 -8.22
C ASP A 39 10.04 13.99 -7.83
N ASN A 40 10.80 12.91 -7.55
CA ASN A 40 12.22 12.91 -7.24
C ASN A 40 12.61 13.67 -5.95
N GLU A 41 11.65 13.95 -5.10
CA GLU A 41 11.90 14.59 -3.80
C GLU A 41 12.34 13.58 -2.75
N VAL A 42 13.07 14.05 -1.75
CA VAL A 42 13.52 13.23 -0.61
C VAL A 42 13.12 13.91 0.67
N MET A 43 12.19 13.29 1.40
CA MET A 43 11.74 13.77 2.70
C MET A 43 11.59 12.58 3.66
N ASP A 44 12.12 12.74 4.85
CA ASP A 44 12.00 11.77 5.94
C ASP A 44 10.90 12.19 6.91
N ARG A 45 10.22 11.21 7.50
CA ARG A 45 9.21 11.42 8.56
C ARG A 45 8.07 12.36 8.19
N VAL A 46 7.59 12.29 6.97
CA VAL A 46 6.39 13.01 6.54
C VAL A 46 5.16 12.49 7.30
N HIS A 47 4.31 13.38 7.76
CA HIS A 47 3.03 13.05 8.39
C HIS A 47 1.86 13.53 7.53
N LEU A 48 0.97 12.61 7.14
CA LEU A 48 -0.27 12.90 6.41
C LEU A 48 -1.47 12.43 7.23
N ASN A 49 -2.41 13.33 7.51
CA ASN A 49 -3.59 12.99 8.30
C ASN A 49 -4.88 13.61 7.75
N GLY A 50 -5.94 12.81 7.61
CA GLY A 50 -7.26 13.30 7.17
C GLY A 50 -7.25 13.86 5.75
N MET A 51 -6.52 13.26 4.83
CA MET A 51 -6.25 13.80 3.50
C MET A 51 -7.02 13.09 2.41
N VAL A 52 -7.40 13.84 1.37
CA VAL A 52 -7.77 13.30 0.06
C VAL A 52 -6.76 13.79 -0.96
N ILE A 53 -6.09 12.87 -1.66
CA ILE A 53 -5.06 13.20 -2.65
C ILE A 53 -5.41 12.50 -3.97
N LYS A 54 -5.57 13.30 -5.03
CA LYS A 54 -6.02 12.82 -6.33
C LYS A 54 -5.10 13.27 -7.47
N HIS A 55 -5.01 12.45 -8.51
CA HIS A 55 -4.34 12.78 -9.78
C HIS A 55 -2.93 13.37 -9.58
N SER A 56 -2.21 12.90 -8.56
CA SER A 56 -0.90 13.43 -8.16
C SER A 56 0.20 12.42 -8.43
N THR A 57 1.43 12.91 -8.67
CA THR A 57 2.58 12.05 -8.93
C THR A 57 3.66 12.22 -7.87
N PHE A 58 4.29 11.08 -7.54
CA PHE A 58 5.35 10.94 -6.54
C PHE A 58 6.42 9.98 -7.06
N HIS A 59 6.78 10.09 -8.36
CA HIS A 59 7.75 9.21 -8.99
C HIS A 59 9.12 9.34 -8.36
N ASN A 60 9.77 8.20 -8.07
CA ASN A 60 11.12 8.15 -7.51
C ASN A 60 11.28 8.99 -6.23
N THR A 61 10.18 9.33 -5.55
CA THR A 61 10.20 10.11 -4.30
C THR A 61 10.56 9.20 -3.13
N SER A 62 11.38 9.70 -2.20
CA SER A 62 11.64 9.00 -0.94
C SER A 62 10.85 9.66 0.18
N PHE A 63 9.97 8.87 0.78
CA PHE A 63 9.21 9.18 1.99
C PHE A 63 9.51 8.14 3.07
N GLU A 64 10.78 7.92 3.34
CA GLU A 64 11.17 6.98 4.38
C GLU A 64 10.59 7.38 5.74
N ASN A 65 10.14 6.41 6.54
CA ASN A 65 9.46 6.65 7.83
C ASN A 65 8.15 7.48 7.76
N ILE A 66 7.48 7.53 6.60
CA ILE A 66 6.21 8.27 6.51
C ILE A 66 5.14 7.69 7.43
N ASP A 67 4.36 8.56 8.07
CA ASP A 67 3.15 8.22 8.81
C ASP A 67 1.91 8.72 8.05
N MET A 68 1.04 7.79 7.68
CA MET A 68 -0.22 8.10 7.00
C MET A 68 -1.38 7.59 7.85
N THR A 69 -2.24 8.50 8.27
CA THR A 69 -3.46 8.15 9.00
C THR A 69 -4.67 8.84 8.37
N ASP A 70 -5.72 8.07 8.08
CA ASP A 70 -6.95 8.60 7.49
C ASP A 70 -6.70 9.30 6.13
N VAL A 71 -6.06 8.61 5.19
CA VAL A 71 -5.74 9.17 3.87
C VAL A 71 -6.42 8.38 2.75
N HIS A 72 -6.96 9.09 1.77
CA HIS A 72 -7.48 8.50 0.54
C HIS A 72 -6.67 9.01 -0.66
N PHE A 73 -5.98 8.07 -1.34
CA PHE A 73 -5.32 8.32 -2.62
C PHE A 73 -6.18 7.79 -3.76
N GLU A 74 -6.42 8.60 -4.77
CA GLU A 74 -7.13 8.20 -5.99
C GLU A 74 -6.41 8.66 -7.25
N ASN A 75 -6.20 7.74 -8.20
CA ASN A 75 -5.52 7.99 -9.47
C ASN A 75 -4.11 8.61 -9.31
N CYS A 76 -3.36 8.20 -8.29
CA CYS A 76 -2.01 8.70 -8.03
C CYS A 76 -0.95 7.74 -8.57
N ASP A 77 0.24 8.26 -8.87
CA ASP A 77 1.39 7.47 -9.34
C ASP A 77 2.58 7.59 -8.37
N PHE A 78 2.92 6.49 -7.71
CA PHE A 78 4.05 6.35 -6.79
C PHE A 78 5.18 5.49 -7.39
N SER A 79 5.26 5.32 -8.70
CA SER A 79 6.23 4.42 -9.31
C SER A 79 7.65 4.66 -8.80
N ASN A 80 8.30 3.59 -8.34
CA ASN A 80 9.65 3.56 -7.75
C ASN A 80 9.81 4.44 -6.49
N ALA A 81 8.74 4.82 -5.81
CA ALA A 81 8.85 5.56 -4.55
C ALA A 81 9.41 4.65 -3.44
N ASN A 82 10.16 5.25 -2.50
CA ASN A 82 10.61 4.61 -1.28
C ASN A 82 9.72 5.00 -0.10
N LEU A 83 8.92 4.05 0.36
CA LEU A 83 8.04 4.14 1.53
C LEU A 83 8.47 3.12 2.60
N SER A 84 9.77 2.84 2.70
CA SER A 84 10.30 1.91 3.70
C SER A 84 10.03 2.42 5.11
N THR A 85 9.78 1.50 6.04
CA THR A 85 9.46 1.77 7.44
C THR A 85 8.20 2.62 7.66
N ALA A 86 7.35 2.73 6.63
CA ALA A 86 6.09 3.48 6.69
C ALA A 86 5.12 2.93 7.76
N SER A 87 4.41 3.83 8.42
CA SER A 87 3.25 3.54 9.26
C SER A 87 1.99 3.97 8.51
N ILE A 88 1.16 3.02 8.10
CA ILE A 88 0.00 3.27 7.23
C ILE A 88 -1.25 2.74 7.93
N HIS A 89 -2.12 3.64 8.36
CA HIS A 89 -3.31 3.30 9.12
C HIS A 89 -4.58 3.96 8.60
N ARG A 90 -5.62 3.17 8.31
CA ARG A 90 -6.86 3.61 7.68
C ARG A 90 -6.60 4.42 6.40
N VAL A 91 -5.91 3.77 5.46
CA VAL A 91 -5.57 4.38 4.16
C VAL A 91 -6.19 3.57 3.03
N THR A 92 -6.70 4.26 2.02
CA THR A 92 -7.17 3.67 0.77
C THR A 92 -6.33 4.17 -0.39
N PHE A 93 -5.80 3.22 -1.16
CA PHE A 93 -5.23 3.47 -2.48
C PHE A 93 -6.22 2.94 -3.52
N LYS A 94 -6.75 3.81 -4.36
CA LYS A 94 -7.72 3.47 -5.39
C LYS A 94 -7.23 3.90 -6.77
N ASN A 95 -7.22 2.98 -7.72
CA ASN A 95 -6.73 3.23 -9.08
C ASN A 95 -5.29 3.79 -9.10
N CYS A 96 -4.46 3.44 -8.12
CA CYS A 96 -3.12 3.98 -8.02
C CYS A 96 -2.08 3.08 -8.70
N LYS A 97 -1.04 3.71 -9.22
CA LYS A 97 0.11 3.04 -9.76
C LYS A 97 1.23 3.08 -8.71
N LEU A 98 1.63 1.89 -8.27
CA LEU A 98 2.63 1.68 -7.21
C LEU A 98 3.76 0.77 -7.72
N LEU A 99 4.05 0.80 -9.02
CA LEU A 99 5.05 -0.08 -9.65
C LEU A 99 6.42 0.08 -8.98
N GLY A 100 6.98 -1.02 -8.46
CA GLY A 100 8.32 -1.04 -7.87
C GLY A 100 8.48 -0.27 -6.55
N VAL A 101 7.39 0.10 -5.89
CA VAL A 101 7.45 0.81 -4.59
C VAL A 101 8.12 -0.06 -3.53
N GLN A 102 9.00 0.54 -2.73
CA GLN A 102 9.62 -0.07 -1.57
C GLN A 102 8.78 0.21 -0.32
N PHE A 103 8.22 -0.83 0.27
CA PHE A 103 7.47 -0.80 1.52
C PHE A 103 8.14 -1.63 2.63
N VAL A 104 9.44 -1.85 2.51
CA VAL A 104 10.20 -2.70 3.44
C VAL A 104 10.00 -2.26 4.89
N GLU A 105 9.80 -3.24 5.79
CA GLU A 105 9.54 -3.01 7.23
C GLU A 105 8.29 -2.15 7.52
N GLY A 106 7.37 -2.04 6.56
CA GLY A 106 6.13 -1.27 6.68
C GLY A 106 5.12 -1.87 7.68
N ARG A 107 4.27 -1.02 8.22
CA ARG A 107 3.15 -1.40 9.09
C ARG A 107 1.84 -0.95 8.49
N PHE A 108 0.97 -1.90 8.16
CA PHE A 108 -0.30 -1.67 7.49
C PHE A 108 -1.46 -2.05 8.41
N GLY A 109 -2.33 -1.10 8.74
CA GLY A 109 -3.50 -1.34 9.58
C GLY A 109 -4.78 -0.75 8.98
N ASN A 110 -5.78 -1.57 8.65
CA ASN A 110 -7.00 -1.14 7.96
C ASN A 110 -6.70 -0.45 6.60
N VAL A 111 -5.90 -1.09 5.77
CA VAL A 111 -5.48 -0.54 4.45
C VAL A 111 -6.18 -1.27 3.32
N SER A 112 -6.62 -0.53 2.31
CA SER A 112 -7.23 -1.05 1.08
C SER A 112 -6.42 -0.62 -0.13
N PHE A 113 -6.09 -1.59 -0.99
CA PHE A 113 -5.56 -1.38 -2.34
C PHE A 113 -6.62 -1.85 -3.33
N GLU A 114 -7.25 -0.93 -4.05
CA GLU A 114 -8.37 -1.17 -4.95
C GLU A 114 -8.00 -0.81 -6.38
N ASN A 115 -8.01 -1.79 -7.29
CA ASN A 115 -7.63 -1.62 -8.69
C ASN A 115 -6.26 -0.93 -8.86
N CYS A 116 -5.27 -1.41 -8.11
CA CYS A 116 -3.92 -0.85 -8.09
C CYS A 116 -2.92 -1.69 -8.90
N LEU A 117 -1.91 -1.04 -9.46
CA LEU A 117 -0.75 -1.68 -10.07
C LEU A 117 0.39 -1.72 -9.06
N LEU A 118 0.59 -2.89 -8.44
CA LEU A 118 1.57 -3.16 -7.37
C LEU A 118 2.69 -4.10 -7.84
N SER A 119 2.87 -4.24 -9.16
CA SER A 119 3.89 -5.13 -9.69
C SER A 119 5.28 -4.74 -9.19
N MET A 120 6.10 -5.74 -8.84
CA MET A 120 7.47 -5.55 -8.34
C MET A 120 7.56 -4.73 -7.03
N CYS A 121 6.46 -4.51 -6.31
CA CYS A 121 6.53 -3.91 -4.97
C CYS A 121 7.31 -4.82 -4.02
N ASN A 122 8.09 -4.20 -3.15
CA ASN A 122 8.80 -4.90 -2.09
C ASN A 122 8.17 -4.60 -0.74
N PHE A 123 7.52 -5.62 -0.15
CA PHE A 123 6.93 -5.56 1.18
C PHE A 123 7.72 -6.32 2.24
N GLY A 124 8.96 -6.69 1.96
CA GLY A 124 9.77 -7.52 2.85
C GLY A 124 9.76 -7.05 4.30
N ASP A 125 9.72 -8.00 5.25
CA ASP A 125 9.71 -7.76 6.70
C ASP A 125 8.52 -6.95 7.24
N SER A 126 7.47 -6.74 6.43
CA SER A 126 6.31 -5.91 6.78
C SER A 126 5.26 -6.64 7.61
N LYS A 127 4.43 -5.84 8.29
CA LYS A 127 3.32 -6.32 9.12
C LYS A 127 2.00 -5.79 8.60
N PHE A 128 1.09 -6.71 8.32
CA PHE A 128 -0.26 -6.41 7.83
C PHE A 128 -1.30 -6.82 8.88
N GLU A 129 -2.18 -5.91 9.22
CA GLU A 129 -3.37 -6.19 10.03
C GLU A 129 -4.60 -5.56 9.39
N LYS A 130 -5.58 -6.40 9.02
CA LYS A 130 -6.79 -5.95 8.31
C LYS A 130 -6.43 -5.19 7.02
N THR A 131 -5.75 -5.86 6.10
CA THR A 131 -5.36 -5.27 4.81
C THR A 131 -6.03 -6.03 3.67
N GLN A 132 -6.49 -5.32 2.67
CA GLN A 132 -7.19 -5.89 1.53
C GLN A 132 -6.58 -5.41 0.22
N PHE A 133 -6.30 -6.39 -0.65
CA PHE A 133 -5.96 -6.17 -2.06
C PHE A 133 -7.13 -6.66 -2.89
N THR A 134 -7.71 -5.78 -3.71
CA THR A 134 -8.88 -6.11 -4.54
C THR A 134 -8.63 -5.66 -5.97
N GLU A 135 -8.89 -6.56 -6.94
CA GLU A 135 -8.77 -6.29 -8.38
C GLU A 135 -7.41 -5.66 -8.76
N SER A 136 -6.35 -6.05 -8.06
CA SER A 136 -5.03 -5.42 -8.16
C SER A 136 -4.00 -6.36 -8.79
N ASN A 137 -3.04 -5.78 -9.50
CA ASN A 137 -1.92 -6.52 -10.07
C ASN A 137 -0.72 -6.47 -9.12
N LEU A 138 -0.35 -7.65 -8.58
CA LEU A 138 0.79 -7.83 -7.68
C LEU A 138 1.91 -8.67 -8.34
N GLN A 139 1.93 -8.81 -9.66
CA GLN A 139 2.95 -9.63 -10.34
C GLN A 139 4.36 -9.35 -9.84
N SER A 140 5.07 -10.41 -9.46
CA SER A 140 6.45 -10.33 -8.96
C SER A 140 6.64 -9.44 -7.71
N ALA A 141 5.57 -9.15 -6.97
CA ALA A 141 5.71 -8.49 -5.67
C ALA A 141 6.36 -9.43 -4.65
N ASP A 142 7.13 -8.86 -3.72
CA ASP A 142 7.82 -9.61 -2.69
C ASP A 142 7.22 -9.37 -1.30
N PHE A 143 6.72 -10.44 -0.70
CA PHE A 143 6.23 -10.50 0.68
C PHE A 143 7.15 -11.37 1.55
N PHE A 144 8.47 -11.27 1.36
CA PHE A 144 9.44 -12.01 2.17
C PHE A 144 9.29 -11.70 3.66
N ASN A 145 9.25 -12.75 4.50
CA ASN A 145 9.22 -12.66 5.97
C ASN A 145 8.12 -11.74 6.54
N CYS A 146 6.98 -11.62 5.85
CA CYS A 146 5.86 -10.80 6.29
C CYS A 146 5.02 -11.46 7.37
N LYS A 147 4.33 -10.63 8.17
CA LYS A 147 3.30 -11.07 9.10
C LYS A 147 1.94 -10.65 8.57
N LEU A 148 1.16 -11.63 8.09
CA LEU A 148 -0.16 -11.41 7.53
C LEU A 148 -1.24 -11.78 8.56
N LYS A 149 -1.98 -10.79 9.05
CA LYS A 149 -3.10 -10.98 9.97
C LYS A 149 -4.35 -10.35 9.37
N GLN A 150 -5.37 -11.16 9.12
CA GLN A 150 -6.60 -10.69 8.47
C GLN A 150 -6.28 -9.95 7.16
N THR A 151 -5.49 -10.57 6.30
CA THR A 151 -5.13 -10.06 4.97
C THR A 151 -5.92 -10.81 3.92
N LEU A 152 -6.45 -10.10 2.93
CA LEU A 152 -7.30 -10.65 1.88
C LEU A 152 -6.78 -10.27 0.50
N TYR A 153 -6.72 -11.25 -0.39
CA TYR A 153 -6.41 -11.06 -1.81
C TYR A 153 -7.63 -11.50 -2.64
N SER A 154 -8.35 -10.54 -3.23
CA SER A 154 -9.57 -10.81 -4.00
C SER A 154 -9.41 -10.36 -5.44
N TYR A 155 -9.56 -11.30 -6.37
CA TYR A 155 -9.48 -11.06 -7.81
C TYR A 155 -8.16 -10.37 -8.23
N CYS A 156 -7.06 -10.73 -7.56
CA CYS A 156 -5.73 -10.19 -7.84
C CYS A 156 -4.97 -11.05 -8.84
N ASP A 157 -4.03 -10.44 -9.55
CA ASP A 157 -2.97 -11.15 -10.25
C ASP A 157 -1.78 -11.32 -9.31
N LEU A 158 -1.55 -12.56 -8.87
CA LEU A 158 -0.48 -12.94 -7.95
C LEU A 158 0.67 -13.68 -8.66
N ASN A 159 0.73 -13.65 -9.99
CA ASN A 159 1.73 -14.41 -10.73
C ASN A 159 3.16 -14.00 -10.37
N GLY A 160 3.99 -14.98 -9.99
CA GLY A 160 5.37 -14.75 -9.57
C GLY A 160 5.55 -14.05 -8.22
N VAL A 161 4.48 -13.86 -7.43
CA VAL A 161 4.58 -13.30 -6.08
C VAL A 161 5.42 -14.21 -5.19
N SER A 162 6.33 -13.59 -4.41
CA SER A 162 7.11 -14.28 -3.39
C SER A 162 6.44 -14.13 -2.02
N PHE A 163 6.15 -15.28 -1.39
CA PHE A 163 5.78 -15.40 0.02
C PHE A 163 6.86 -16.20 0.78
N ASP A 164 8.11 -16.15 0.33
CA ASP A 164 9.17 -16.88 1.02
C ASP A 164 9.25 -16.45 2.49
N SER A 165 9.31 -17.43 3.39
CA SER A 165 9.34 -17.23 4.85
C SER A 165 8.09 -16.51 5.41
N THR A 166 6.98 -16.47 4.66
CA THR A 166 5.69 -15.86 5.07
C THR A 166 4.61 -16.93 5.19
N LYS A 167 4.06 -17.07 6.39
CA LYS A 167 2.99 -18.04 6.66
C LYS A 167 1.65 -17.58 6.09
N LEU A 168 1.04 -18.42 5.24
CA LEU A 168 -0.25 -18.16 4.61
C LEU A 168 -1.43 -18.81 5.35
N LYS A 169 -1.26 -19.22 6.60
CA LYS A 169 -2.34 -19.83 7.38
C LYS A 169 -3.57 -18.92 7.48
N GLY A 170 -4.71 -19.41 6.98
CA GLY A 170 -5.98 -18.69 6.99
C GLY A 170 -6.06 -17.54 5.96
N ILE A 171 -5.07 -17.42 5.08
CA ILE A 171 -5.11 -16.49 3.94
C ILE A 171 -5.88 -17.16 2.80
N ASP A 172 -6.82 -16.43 2.21
CA ASP A 172 -7.64 -16.87 1.08
C ASP A 172 -7.17 -16.17 -0.20
N ILE A 173 -6.65 -16.97 -1.15
CA ILE A 173 -6.24 -16.54 -2.48
C ILE A 173 -7.07 -17.23 -3.58
N SER A 174 -8.17 -17.89 -3.21
CA SER A 174 -8.95 -18.75 -4.11
C SER A 174 -9.60 -18.01 -5.28
N THR A 175 -9.83 -16.72 -5.16
CA THR A 175 -10.40 -15.88 -6.22
C THR A 175 -9.35 -15.20 -7.08
N SER A 176 -8.07 -15.32 -6.73
CA SER A 176 -6.96 -14.66 -7.41
C SER A 176 -6.28 -15.60 -8.41
N TYR A 177 -5.66 -15.02 -9.42
CA TYR A 177 -4.95 -15.74 -10.48
C TYR A 177 -3.46 -15.84 -10.19
N PHE A 178 -2.86 -16.98 -10.47
CA PHE A 178 -1.41 -17.20 -10.50
C PHE A 178 -1.05 -18.45 -11.30
N GLU A 179 0.02 -18.40 -12.06
CA GLU A 179 0.66 -19.58 -12.67
C GLU A 179 1.78 -20.11 -11.77
N SER A 180 2.43 -19.22 -11.04
CA SER A 180 3.53 -19.55 -10.14
C SER A 180 3.53 -18.66 -8.90
N LEU A 181 3.90 -19.24 -7.76
CA LEU A 181 4.18 -18.55 -6.49
C LEU A 181 5.52 -19.04 -5.96
N VAL A 182 6.28 -18.15 -5.34
CA VAL A 182 7.48 -18.53 -4.59
C VAL A 182 7.12 -18.67 -3.12
N VAL A 183 6.95 -19.92 -2.65
CA VAL A 183 6.52 -20.21 -1.28
C VAL A 183 6.97 -21.61 -0.86
N LYS A 184 7.34 -21.79 0.40
CA LYS A 184 7.62 -23.12 0.96
C LYS A 184 6.34 -23.88 1.25
N MET A 185 6.35 -25.19 1.02
CA MET A 185 5.19 -26.05 1.29
C MET A 185 4.68 -25.97 2.73
N GLU A 186 5.57 -25.79 3.69
CA GLU A 186 5.23 -25.64 5.11
C GLU A 186 4.46 -24.34 5.41
N ASP A 187 4.73 -23.26 4.64
CA ASP A 187 4.11 -21.96 4.81
C ASP A 187 2.72 -21.88 4.14
N LEU A 188 2.40 -22.82 3.22
CA LEU A 188 1.08 -22.97 2.61
C LEU A 188 0.05 -23.66 3.51
N LYS A 189 0.47 -24.19 4.64
CA LYS A 189 -0.45 -24.93 5.54
C LYS A 189 -1.66 -24.07 5.90
N ASP A 190 -2.87 -24.62 5.67
CA ASP A 190 -4.16 -23.96 5.92
C ASP A 190 -4.40 -22.68 5.07
N CYS A 191 -3.67 -22.49 3.97
CA CYS A 191 -4.00 -21.49 2.95
C CYS A 191 -5.19 -21.98 2.12
N ILE A 192 -6.10 -21.07 1.76
CA ILE A 192 -7.27 -21.39 0.94
C ILE A 192 -6.92 -21.02 -0.51
N VAL A 193 -6.89 -22.05 -1.36
CA VAL A 193 -6.62 -21.92 -2.81
C VAL A 193 -7.78 -22.48 -3.61
N SER A 194 -7.96 -22.03 -4.86
CA SER A 194 -8.96 -22.64 -5.76
C SER A 194 -8.54 -24.06 -6.15
N GLN A 195 -9.50 -24.96 -6.23
CA GLN A 195 -9.32 -26.30 -6.83
C GLN A 195 -9.56 -26.20 -8.34
N HIS A 196 -8.61 -25.72 -9.10
CA HIS A 196 -8.65 -25.76 -10.56
C HIS A 196 -7.43 -26.46 -11.10
#